data_6c5fac31ca1480fec75aa4a1bedf16f9
#
_entry.id   6c5fac31ca1480fec75aa4a1bedf16f9
#
_cell.length_a   1.000
_cell.length_b   1.000
_cell.length_c   1.000
_cell.angle_alpha   90.00
_cell.angle_beta   90.00
_cell.angle_gamma   90.00
#
_symmetry.space_group_name_H-M   'P 1'
#
loop_
_entity.id
_entity.type
_entity.pdbx_description
1 polymer ?
#
loop_
_entity_poly.entity_id
_entity_poly.type
_entity_poly.pdbx_seq_one_letter_code
_entity_poly.pdbx_strand_id
1 'polypeptide(L)'
;FHFGDWLALDNPVQGAEQVMGATDEEFIANLYYAISAGIVAKAAGVLGYREEQEKYQKLSEEQFAVVQEEYYSATGRCCIKTQTALLLTLKYHLSKNEELTKRQLLKLFEQSNHKLKTGFVGTPLLNNVLTDNGMNDLAYELLLNEEFPGWLYEVKLGATTVWERWNSLLTDGTISGISMNSMNHYAYGSIQEWMFRHVAGINTMESHPGARTVQFAPTLNWDLRYAEAKYDSASGMYSIRWELSDKEHVTITMDVPFDCTAEAVLPMVAKSEKEAVAEVLGSEENGRYLLEPGHYEVSYQLSDWKEKTAVCVE
;
A
#
# COMPACT_ATOMS: atom_id res chain seq x y z
N PHE A 1 8.24 9.43 25.12
CA PHE A 1 6.84 9.01 25.10
C PHE A 1 6.40 8.84 23.65
N HIS A 2 5.81 7.73 23.31
CA HIS A 2 5.24 7.42 21.99
C HIS A 2 3.93 6.65 22.16
N PHE A 3 3.14 6.58 21.10
CA PHE A 3 1.79 6.03 21.14
C PHE A 3 1.68 4.61 20.58
N GLY A 4 2.79 3.99 20.19
CA GLY A 4 2.78 2.69 19.55
C GLY A 4 1.89 2.65 18.29
N ASP A 5 1.27 1.50 18.03
CA ASP A 5 0.25 1.37 16.99
C ASP A 5 -1.12 1.74 17.55
N TRP A 6 -1.43 3.05 17.56
CA TRP A 6 -2.62 3.64 18.17
C TRP A 6 -3.90 3.10 17.57
N LEU A 7 -4.86 2.71 18.40
CA LEU A 7 -6.15 2.13 18.05
C LEU A 7 -6.07 0.80 17.26
N ALA A 8 -4.94 0.09 17.31
CA ALA A 8 -4.87 -1.26 16.79
C ALA A 8 -5.80 -2.22 17.56
N LEU A 9 -6.28 -3.25 16.88
CA LEU A 9 -7.28 -4.19 17.39
C LEU A 9 -6.66 -5.49 17.93
N ASP A 10 -5.38 -5.54 18.10
CA ASP A 10 -4.61 -6.70 18.58
C ASP A 10 -4.16 -6.59 20.03
N ASN A 11 -4.61 -5.58 20.77
CA ASN A 11 -4.27 -5.41 22.17
C ASN A 11 -4.75 -6.63 23.00
N PRO A 12 -3.85 -7.30 23.73
CA PRO A 12 -4.22 -8.46 24.53
C PRO A 12 -5.05 -8.08 25.77
N VAL A 13 -4.99 -6.85 26.22
CA VAL A 13 -5.78 -6.35 27.35
C VAL A 13 -7.04 -5.71 26.78
N GLN A 14 -8.19 -6.33 27.04
CA GLN A 14 -9.47 -5.81 26.59
C GLN A 14 -10.03 -4.78 27.59
N GLY A 15 -10.36 -3.61 27.07
CA GLY A 15 -11.01 -2.52 27.83
C GLY A 15 -11.13 -1.26 26.99
N ALA A 16 -12.15 -0.46 27.27
CA ALA A 16 -12.43 0.77 26.50
C ALA A 16 -11.30 1.83 26.55
N GLU A 17 -10.36 1.67 27.46
CA GLU A 17 -9.23 2.60 27.67
C GLU A 17 -7.91 2.10 27.05
N GLN A 18 -7.87 0.88 26.52
CA GLN A 18 -6.68 0.32 25.90
C GLN A 18 -6.64 0.73 24.43
N VAL A 19 -5.88 1.74 24.13
CA VAL A 19 -5.80 2.36 22.79
C VAL A 19 -4.54 2.00 22.03
N MET A 20 -3.53 1.42 22.70
CA MET A 20 -2.27 0.99 22.06
C MET A 20 -2.36 -0.47 21.62
N GLY A 21 -1.85 -0.79 20.44
CA GLY A 21 -1.78 -2.16 19.93
C GLY A 21 -0.74 -3.03 20.66
N ALA A 22 -0.66 -4.30 20.27
CA ALA A 22 0.28 -5.27 20.81
C ALA A 22 1.69 -5.17 20.20
N THR A 23 1.88 -4.35 19.17
CA THR A 23 3.21 -4.11 18.59
C THR A 23 4.07 -3.35 19.58
N ASP A 24 5.27 -3.89 19.84
CA ASP A 24 6.23 -3.30 20.77
C ASP A 24 6.50 -1.83 20.43
N GLU A 25 6.35 -0.97 21.43
CA GLU A 25 6.41 0.48 21.24
C GLU A 25 7.84 0.94 20.97
N GLU A 26 8.82 0.33 21.64
CA GLU A 26 10.24 0.62 21.44
C GLU A 26 10.69 0.20 20.05
N PHE A 27 10.17 -0.92 19.51
CA PHE A 27 10.40 -1.32 18.12
C PHE A 27 9.93 -0.23 17.15
N ILE A 28 8.69 0.23 17.30
CA ILE A 28 8.14 1.30 16.46
C ILE A 28 8.98 2.58 16.58
N ALA A 29 9.29 3.01 17.81
CA ALA A 29 10.02 4.24 18.06
C ALA A 29 11.44 4.20 17.47
N ASN A 30 12.19 3.12 17.69
CA ASN A 30 13.55 2.95 17.18
C ASN A 30 13.57 2.87 15.64
N LEU A 31 12.61 2.16 15.06
CA LEU A 31 12.48 2.06 13.61
C LEU A 31 12.17 3.43 12.98
N TYR A 32 11.21 4.18 13.54
CA TYR A 32 10.88 5.50 13.02
C TYR A 32 12.00 6.54 13.27
N TYR A 33 12.83 6.34 14.28
CA TYR A 33 14.04 7.12 14.45
C TYR A 33 15.02 6.91 13.29
N ALA A 34 15.27 5.65 12.90
CA ALA A 34 16.09 5.31 11.75
C ALA A 34 15.51 5.89 10.44
N ILE A 35 14.20 5.74 10.23
CA ILE A 35 13.48 6.26 9.03
C ILE A 35 13.59 7.79 8.96
N SER A 36 13.36 8.48 10.08
CA SER A 36 13.43 9.95 10.15
C SER A 36 14.83 10.47 9.84
N ALA A 37 15.87 9.80 10.35
CA ALA A 37 17.26 10.13 10.01
C ALA A 37 17.51 9.96 8.50
N GLY A 38 17.02 8.87 7.87
CA GLY A 38 17.14 8.63 6.43
C GLY A 38 16.41 9.69 5.59
N ILE A 39 15.23 10.15 6.02
CA ILE A 39 14.50 11.24 5.37
C ILE A 39 15.32 12.54 5.42
N VAL A 40 15.89 12.87 6.58
CA VAL A 40 16.75 14.06 6.74
C VAL A 40 17.98 13.96 5.84
N ALA A 41 18.61 12.78 5.74
CA ALA A 41 19.75 12.56 4.84
C ALA A 41 19.37 12.80 3.37
N LYS A 42 18.26 12.24 2.90
CA LYS A 42 17.76 12.48 1.53
C LYS A 42 17.50 13.97 1.28
N ALA A 43 16.82 14.65 2.20
CA ALA A 43 16.54 16.09 2.10
C ALA A 43 17.83 16.92 2.06
N ALA A 44 18.81 16.61 2.91
CA ALA A 44 20.11 17.26 2.90
C ALA A 44 20.85 17.07 1.57
N GLY A 45 20.78 15.85 1.00
CA GLY A 45 21.35 15.55 -0.31
C GLY A 45 20.76 16.40 -1.44
N VAL A 46 19.43 16.54 -1.47
CA VAL A 46 18.72 17.40 -2.46
C VAL A 46 19.11 18.86 -2.31
N LEU A 47 19.31 19.34 -1.07
CA LEU A 47 19.68 20.73 -0.76
C LEU A 47 21.19 20.99 -0.89
N GLY A 48 22.01 19.98 -1.13
CA GLY A 48 23.47 20.10 -1.28
C GLY A 48 24.25 20.17 0.05
N TYR A 49 23.63 19.86 1.18
CA TYR A 49 24.24 19.81 2.50
C TYR A 49 24.95 18.46 2.72
N ARG A 50 26.15 18.29 2.20
CA ARG A 50 26.86 16.99 2.15
C ARG A 50 27.21 16.44 3.53
N GLU A 51 27.67 17.29 4.45
CA GLU A 51 28.07 16.86 5.79
C GLU A 51 26.85 16.32 6.57
N GLU A 52 25.73 17.02 6.49
CA GLU A 52 24.45 16.58 7.10
C GLU A 52 23.92 15.32 6.43
N GLN A 53 24.03 15.21 5.11
CA GLN A 53 23.64 14.02 4.38
C GLN A 53 24.41 12.80 4.88
N GLU A 54 25.75 12.86 4.91
CA GLU A 54 26.60 11.76 5.37
C GLU A 54 26.33 11.40 6.84
N LYS A 55 26.20 12.42 7.70
CA LYS A 55 25.92 12.25 9.13
C LYS A 55 24.60 11.50 9.36
N TYR A 56 23.51 11.96 8.73
CA TYR A 56 22.20 11.37 8.97
C TYR A 56 21.99 10.05 8.22
N GLN A 57 22.67 9.86 7.08
CA GLN A 57 22.70 8.57 6.40
C GLN A 57 23.35 7.50 7.29
N LYS A 58 24.52 7.79 7.86
CA LYS A 58 25.21 6.91 8.78
C LYS A 58 24.36 6.61 10.03
N LEU A 59 23.75 7.64 10.61
CA LEU A 59 22.85 7.46 11.76
C LEU A 59 21.68 6.54 11.44
N SER A 60 21.05 6.70 10.27
CA SER A 60 19.95 5.84 9.80
C SER A 60 20.40 4.39 9.69
N GLU A 61 21.53 4.14 9.02
CA GLU A 61 22.09 2.79 8.81
C GLU A 61 22.45 2.10 10.14
N GLU A 62 23.09 2.83 11.06
CA GLU A 62 23.44 2.32 12.39
C GLU A 62 22.17 1.95 13.18
N GLN A 63 21.12 2.78 13.14
CA GLN A 63 19.88 2.51 13.84
C GLN A 63 19.09 1.35 13.21
N PHE A 64 19.05 1.23 11.88
CA PHE A 64 18.48 0.05 11.22
C PHE A 64 19.21 -1.24 11.65
N ALA A 65 20.54 -1.21 11.75
CA ALA A 65 21.33 -2.36 12.21
C ALA A 65 20.97 -2.74 13.66
N VAL A 66 20.81 -1.76 14.56
CA VAL A 66 20.38 -2.00 15.95
C VAL A 66 18.99 -2.65 15.99
N VAL A 67 18.03 -2.14 15.22
CA VAL A 67 16.69 -2.73 15.13
C VAL A 67 16.75 -4.17 14.61
N GLN A 68 17.60 -4.44 13.61
CA GLN A 68 17.77 -5.80 13.09
C GLN A 68 18.43 -6.75 14.10
N GLU A 69 19.40 -6.31 14.86
CA GLU A 69 20.06 -7.10 15.88
C GLU A 69 19.13 -7.43 17.06
N GLU A 70 18.35 -6.45 17.51
CA GLU A 70 17.46 -6.60 18.68
C GLU A 70 16.22 -7.44 18.38
N TYR A 71 15.58 -7.24 17.23
CA TYR A 71 14.24 -7.77 16.97
C TYR A 71 14.20 -8.94 15.98
N TYR A 72 15.34 -9.35 15.42
CA TYR A 72 15.34 -10.43 14.42
C TYR A 72 16.31 -11.55 14.79
N SER A 73 15.84 -12.77 14.62
CA SER A 73 16.70 -13.96 14.79
C SER A 73 17.73 -14.06 13.65
N ALA A 74 18.74 -14.91 13.86
CA ALA A 74 19.75 -15.20 12.82
C ALA A 74 19.15 -15.74 11.51
N THR A 75 17.95 -16.33 11.54
CA THR A 75 17.23 -16.83 10.36
C THR A 75 16.33 -15.76 9.70
N GLY A 76 16.33 -14.53 10.21
CA GLY A 76 15.51 -13.42 9.69
C GLY A 76 14.08 -13.38 10.23
N ARG A 77 13.77 -14.16 11.27
CA ARG A 77 12.44 -14.14 11.87
C ARG A 77 12.27 -12.94 12.79
N CYS A 78 11.24 -12.12 12.57
CA CYS A 78 10.84 -11.08 13.51
C CYS A 78 10.34 -11.70 14.83
N CYS A 79 10.80 -11.18 15.97
CA CYS A 79 10.37 -11.63 17.29
C CYS A 79 8.96 -11.16 17.65
N ILE A 80 8.51 -10.05 17.05
CA ILE A 80 7.20 -9.45 17.29
C ILE A 80 6.20 -10.02 16.27
N LYS A 81 5.13 -10.64 16.78
CA LYS A 81 4.14 -11.37 15.98
C LYS A 81 2.84 -10.59 15.86
N THR A 82 2.90 -9.40 15.30
CA THR A 82 1.73 -8.57 14.99
C THR A 82 1.70 -8.24 13.50
N GLN A 83 0.52 -7.95 12.96
CA GLN A 83 0.40 -7.54 11.56
C GLN A 83 1.27 -6.30 11.29
N THR A 84 1.20 -5.29 12.14
CA THR A 84 1.95 -4.03 12.00
C THR A 84 3.46 -4.26 12.00
N ALA A 85 4.01 -5.08 12.90
CA ALA A 85 5.44 -5.36 12.91
C ALA A 85 5.91 -6.08 11.63
N LEU A 86 5.11 -7.03 11.09
CA LEU A 86 5.46 -7.72 9.85
C LEU A 86 5.29 -6.85 8.62
N LEU A 87 4.32 -5.93 8.61
CA LEU A 87 4.18 -4.90 7.55
C LEU A 87 5.37 -3.95 7.54
N LEU A 88 5.79 -3.46 8.70
CA LEU A 88 7.00 -2.65 8.85
C LEU A 88 8.26 -3.41 8.41
N THR A 89 8.33 -4.71 8.75
CA THR A 89 9.44 -5.58 8.32
C THR A 89 9.56 -5.66 6.81
N LEU A 90 8.46 -5.87 6.10
CA LEU A 90 8.42 -5.94 4.64
C LEU A 90 8.68 -4.56 4.00
N LYS A 91 8.06 -3.50 4.54
CA LYS A 91 8.20 -2.14 4.00
C LYS A 91 9.65 -1.64 4.00
N TYR A 92 10.40 -1.95 5.05
CA TYR A 92 11.76 -1.44 5.25
C TYR A 92 12.84 -2.52 5.09
N HIS A 93 12.49 -3.70 4.55
CA HIS A 93 13.43 -4.79 4.24
C HIS A 93 14.28 -5.20 5.46
N LEU A 94 13.67 -5.27 6.64
CA LEU A 94 14.40 -5.53 7.89
C LEU A 94 14.80 -7.00 8.07
N SER A 95 14.10 -7.92 7.40
CA SER A 95 14.36 -9.35 7.47
C SER A 95 15.32 -9.82 6.38
N LYS A 96 16.25 -10.70 6.73
CA LYS A 96 17.06 -11.46 5.76
C LYS A 96 16.26 -12.53 4.99
N ASN A 97 15.01 -12.76 5.38
CA ASN A 97 14.14 -13.77 4.78
C ASN A 97 12.70 -13.23 4.68
N GLU A 98 12.46 -12.43 3.64
CA GLU A 98 11.15 -11.82 3.39
C GLU A 98 10.05 -12.84 3.12
N GLU A 99 10.36 -13.96 2.48
CA GLU A 99 9.39 -15.04 2.24
C GLU A 99 8.90 -15.66 3.56
N LEU A 100 9.77 -15.76 4.57
CA LEU A 100 9.35 -16.15 5.91
C LEU A 100 8.41 -15.12 6.52
N THR A 101 8.71 -13.83 6.36
CA THR A 101 7.87 -12.73 6.86
C THR A 101 6.50 -12.73 6.18
N LYS A 102 6.44 -12.89 4.85
CA LYS A 102 5.17 -13.00 4.11
C LYS A 102 4.31 -14.15 4.62
N ARG A 103 4.89 -15.34 4.77
CA ARG A 103 4.17 -16.51 5.33
C ARG A 103 3.67 -16.25 6.75
N GLN A 104 4.46 -15.58 7.59
CA GLN A 104 4.04 -15.23 8.94
C GLN A 104 2.88 -14.22 8.92
N LEU A 105 2.94 -13.24 8.04
CA LEU A 105 1.87 -12.23 7.88
C LEU A 105 0.57 -12.88 7.41
N LEU A 106 0.60 -13.71 6.37
CA LEU A 106 -0.56 -14.46 5.87
C LEU A 106 -1.19 -15.31 6.99
N LYS A 107 -0.36 -16.01 7.77
CA LYS A 107 -0.84 -16.79 8.92
C LYS A 107 -1.54 -15.95 9.97
N LEU A 108 -1.11 -14.71 10.23
CA LEU A 108 -1.80 -13.80 11.14
C LEU A 108 -3.16 -13.36 10.57
N PHE A 109 -3.25 -13.16 9.26
CA PHE A 109 -4.54 -12.88 8.61
C PHE A 109 -5.49 -14.07 8.68
N GLU A 110 -5.03 -15.29 8.41
CA GLU A 110 -5.81 -16.52 8.60
C GLU A 110 -6.35 -16.63 10.04
N GLN A 111 -5.49 -16.40 11.05
CA GLN A 111 -5.85 -16.45 12.48
C GLN A 111 -6.84 -15.35 12.88
N SER A 112 -6.90 -14.25 12.16
CA SER A 112 -7.85 -13.16 12.36
C SER A 112 -9.09 -13.24 11.45
N ASN A 113 -9.32 -14.38 10.79
CA ASN A 113 -10.38 -14.56 9.79
C ASN A 113 -10.31 -13.49 8.68
N HIS A 114 -9.11 -13.24 8.16
CA HIS A 114 -8.81 -12.22 7.15
C HIS A 114 -9.22 -10.80 7.56
N LYS A 115 -9.25 -10.53 8.87
CA LYS A 115 -9.54 -9.18 9.38
C LYS A 115 -8.26 -8.43 9.71
N LEU A 116 -8.23 -7.15 9.42
CA LEU A 116 -7.15 -6.27 9.86
C LEU A 116 -7.15 -6.13 11.39
N LYS A 117 -5.95 -5.97 11.95
CA LYS A 117 -5.74 -5.71 13.38
C LYS A 117 -4.88 -4.49 13.62
N THR A 118 -4.48 -3.81 12.56
CA THR A 118 -3.59 -2.66 12.56
C THR A 118 -4.27 -1.40 13.10
N GLY A 119 -3.47 -0.51 13.66
CA GLY A 119 -3.85 0.83 14.08
C GLY A 119 -3.29 1.91 13.14
N PHE A 120 -3.00 3.08 13.69
CA PHE A 120 -2.58 4.25 12.91
C PHE A 120 -1.19 4.12 12.25
N VAL A 121 -0.34 3.25 12.76
CA VAL A 121 0.97 2.94 12.15
C VAL A 121 0.84 1.90 11.06
N GLY A 122 0.13 0.80 11.34
CA GLY A 122 0.05 -0.33 10.43
C GLY A 122 -0.92 -0.12 9.27
N THR A 123 -2.09 0.50 9.50
CA THR A 123 -3.13 0.64 8.47
C THR A 123 -2.69 1.45 7.24
N PRO A 124 -1.95 2.57 7.35
CA PRO A 124 -1.45 3.28 6.17
C PRO A 124 -0.49 2.46 5.31
N LEU A 125 0.20 1.49 5.89
CA LEU A 125 1.12 0.62 5.18
C LEU A 125 0.44 -0.60 4.57
N LEU A 126 -0.66 -1.04 5.16
CA LEU A 126 -1.29 -2.34 4.98
C LEU A 126 -1.45 -2.72 3.51
N ASN A 127 -2.34 -2.05 2.79
CA ASN A 127 -2.69 -2.42 1.42
C ASN A 127 -1.52 -2.20 0.45
N ASN A 128 -0.73 -1.13 0.64
CA ASN A 128 0.48 -0.89 -0.16
C ASN A 128 1.48 -2.05 -0.01
N VAL A 129 1.80 -2.44 1.22
CA VAL A 129 2.76 -3.52 1.49
C VAL A 129 2.25 -4.87 0.99
N LEU A 130 0.96 -5.16 1.15
CA LEU A 130 0.38 -6.39 0.61
C LEU A 130 0.54 -6.45 -0.91
N THR A 131 0.20 -5.39 -1.62
CA THR A 131 0.31 -5.30 -3.08
C THR A 131 1.76 -5.38 -3.56
N ASP A 132 2.67 -4.59 -2.96
CA ASP A 132 4.10 -4.59 -3.28
C ASP A 132 4.76 -5.98 -3.10
N ASN A 133 4.14 -6.83 -2.27
CA ASN A 133 4.62 -8.18 -1.99
C ASN A 133 3.81 -9.31 -2.67
N GLY A 134 2.95 -8.97 -3.63
CA GLY A 134 2.20 -9.93 -4.44
C GLY A 134 0.96 -10.52 -3.76
N MET A 135 0.48 -9.92 -2.67
CA MET A 135 -0.72 -10.33 -1.91
C MET A 135 -1.94 -9.47 -2.28
N ASN A 136 -2.15 -9.21 -3.57
CA ASN A 136 -3.21 -8.33 -4.07
C ASN A 136 -4.60 -8.77 -3.67
N ASP A 137 -4.89 -10.07 -3.75
CA ASP A 137 -6.22 -10.60 -3.44
C ASP A 137 -6.61 -10.26 -1.99
N LEU A 138 -5.65 -10.41 -1.05
CA LEU A 138 -5.88 -10.04 0.34
C LEU A 138 -6.07 -8.53 0.50
N ALA A 139 -5.32 -7.70 -0.22
CA ALA A 139 -5.47 -6.25 -0.17
C ALA A 139 -6.88 -5.80 -0.63
N TYR A 140 -7.40 -6.41 -1.70
CA TYR A 140 -8.76 -6.17 -2.18
C TYR A 140 -9.82 -6.75 -1.24
N GLU A 141 -9.61 -7.95 -0.70
CA GLU A 141 -10.51 -8.56 0.30
C GLU A 141 -10.69 -7.62 1.50
N LEU A 142 -9.61 -7.02 1.99
CA LEU A 142 -9.67 -6.07 3.11
C LEU A 142 -10.42 -4.78 2.74
N LEU A 143 -10.21 -4.22 1.54
CA LEU A 143 -10.96 -3.05 1.09
C LEU A 143 -12.45 -3.35 0.96
N LEU A 144 -12.80 -4.49 0.35
CA LEU A 144 -14.18 -4.86 0.03
C LEU A 144 -14.92 -5.53 1.20
N ASN A 145 -14.24 -5.67 2.36
CA ASN A 145 -14.85 -6.23 3.55
C ASN A 145 -15.96 -5.32 4.11
N GLU A 146 -17.18 -5.81 4.12
CA GLU A 146 -18.36 -5.10 4.62
C GLU A 146 -18.63 -5.30 6.12
N GLU A 147 -17.82 -6.11 6.79
CA GLU A 147 -17.93 -6.40 8.22
C GLU A 147 -16.85 -5.64 9.01
N PHE A 148 -17.10 -5.48 10.33
CA PHE A 148 -16.10 -4.94 11.25
C PHE A 148 -14.86 -5.86 11.35
N PRO A 149 -13.66 -5.27 11.36
CA PRO A 149 -13.29 -3.91 11.01
C PRO A 149 -13.10 -3.73 9.50
N GLY A 150 -13.42 -2.58 8.95
CA GLY A 150 -13.22 -2.32 7.53
C GLY A 150 -13.88 -1.02 7.06
N TRP A 151 -13.43 -0.50 5.92
CA TRP A 151 -13.94 0.75 5.35
C TRP A 151 -15.40 0.63 4.92
N LEU A 152 -15.79 -0.48 4.28
CA LEU A 152 -17.18 -0.67 3.84
C LEU A 152 -18.14 -0.94 5.00
N TYR A 153 -17.66 -1.41 6.17
CA TYR A 153 -18.45 -1.47 7.38
C TYR A 153 -18.96 -0.08 7.79
N GLU A 154 -18.07 0.92 7.77
CA GLU A 154 -18.44 2.31 8.07
C GLU A 154 -19.43 2.85 7.04
N VAL A 155 -19.19 2.61 5.75
CA VAL A 155 -20.09 3.01 4.66
C VAL A 155 -21.48 2.40 4.82
N LYS A 156 -21.59 1.12 5.19
CA LYS A 156 -22.87 0.44 5.45
C LYS A 156 -23.64 1.05 6.61
N LEU A 157 -22.96 1.62 7.59
CA LEU A 157 -23.57 2.37 8.69
C LEU A 157 -23.87 3.84 8.34
N GLY A 158 -23.69 4.24 7.09
CA GLY A 158 -24.04 5.56 6.59
C GLY A 158 -22.91 6.59 6.74
N ALA A 159 -21.67 6.17 6.94
CA ALA A 159 -20.53 7.08 6.99
C ALA A 159 -20.36 7.83 5.67
N THR A 160 -20.17 9.14 5.75
CA THR A 160 -19.79 10.02 4.63
C THR A 160 -18.37 10.54 4.75
N THR A 161 -17.72 10.22 5.84
CA THR A 161 -16.33 10.57 6.19
C THR A 161 -15.67 9.37 6.87
N VAL A 162 -14.35 9.30 6.88
CA VAL A 162 -13.61 8.24 7.57
C VAL A 162 -13.58 8.54 9.07
N TRP A 163 -13.84 7.52 9.88
CA TRP A 163 -13.89 7.63 11.32
C TRP A 163 -12.52 7.40 11.97
N GLU A 164 -12.37 7.88 13.21
CA GLU A 164 -11.17 7.67 14.02
C GLU A 164 -11.01 6.22 14.47
N ARG A 165 -12.13 5.56 14.79
CA ARG A 165 -12.19 4.13 15.15
C ARG A 165 -13.09 3.40 14.17
N TRP A 166 -12.74 2.18 13.81
CA TRP A 166 -13.56 1.32 12.96
C TRP A 166 -14.99 1.12 13.48
N ASN A 167 -15.20 1.23 14.79
CA ASN A 167 -16.49 1.11 15.46
C ASN A 167 -16.92 2.39 16.18
N SER A 168 -16.56 3.57 15.67
CA SER A 168 -17.04 4.83 16.25
C SER A 168 -18.56 4.87 16.36
N LEU A 169 -19.26 4.29 15.36
CA LEU A 169 -20.69 3.99 15.43
C LEU A 169 -20.88 2.47 15.49
N LEU A 170 -21.73 2.01 16.40
CA LEU A 170 -22.11 0.61 16.52
C LEU A 170 -23.32 0.28 15.65
N THR A 171 -23.56 -1.01 15.42
CA THR A 171 -24.67 -1.48 14.56
C THR A 171 -26.07 -1.12 15.07
N ASP A 172 -26.20 -0.80 16.36
CA ASP A 172 -27.44 -0.32 16.97
C ASP A 172 -27.61 1.21 16.86
N GLY A 173 -26.66 1.91 16.20
CA GLY A 173 -26.66 3.35 16.02
C GLY A 173 -26.11 4.15 17.21
N THR A 174 -25.56 3.50 18.24
CA THR A 174 -24.94 4.17 19.37
C THR A 174 -23.45 4.45 19.12
N ILE A 175 -22.90 5.49 19.77
CA ILE A 175 -21.48 5.82 19.71
C ILE A 175 -20.71 4.90 20.64
N SER A 176 -19.59 4.36 20.16
CA SER A 176 -18.72 3.47 20.91
C SER A 176 -17.88 4.23 21.94
N GLY A 177 -18.19 4.03 23.23
CA GLY A 177 -17.41 4.62 24.34
C GLY A 177 -17.54 6.15 24.44
N ILE A 178 -16.60 6.77 25.17
CA ILE A 178 -16.68 8.20 25.54
C ILE A 178 -15.61 9.06 24.86
N SER A 179 -14.66 8.46 24.13
CA SER A 179 -13.54 9.15 23.50
C SER A 179 -13.09 8.47 22.22
N MET A 180 -12.21 9.12 21.44
CA MET A 180 -11.65 8.62 20.18
C MET A 180 -12.74 8.28 19.14
N ASN A 181 -13.77 9.11 19.04
CA ASN A 181 -14.89 8.93 18.13
C ASN A 181 -15.09 10.13 17.20
N SER A 182 -14.01 10.71 16.70
CA SER A 182 -14.13 11.69 15.62
C SER A 182 -14.73 11.02 14.38
N MET A 183 -15.81 11.61 13.86
CA MET A 183 -16.45 11.14 12.63
C MET A 183 -15.80 11.70 11.37
N ASN A 184 -14.68 12.43 11.50
CA ASN A 184 -13.89 12.94 10.39
C ASN A 184 -12.43 12.93 10.79
N HIS A 185 -11.75 11.79 10.59
CA HIS A 185 -10.37 11.58 10.99
C HIS A 185 -9.55 11.00 9.82
N TYR A 186 -8.36 11.54 9.58
CA TYR A 186 -7.57 11.22 8.40
C TYR A 186 -6.89 9.85 8.42
N ALA A 187 -6.64 9.26 9.59
CA ALA A 187 -5.70 8.14 9.73
C ALA A 187 -6.03 6.94 8.83
N TYR A 188 -7.26 6.49 8.84
CA TYR A 188 -7.68 5.35 7.99
C TYR A 188 -8.06 5.79 6.57
N GLY A 189 -8.18 7.08 6.31
CA GLY A 189 -8.31 7.65 4.96
C GLY A 189 -7.05 7.49 4.10
N SER A 190 -5.94 7.08 4.70
CA SER A 190 -4.70 6.68 4.01
C SER A 190 -4.88 5.58 2.95
N ILE A 191 -5.96 4.80 3.01
CA ILE A 191 -6.33 3.83 1.96
C ILE A 191 -6.42 4.47 0.58
N GLN A 192 -6.74 5.78 0.50
CA GLN A 192 -6.83 6.50 -0.76
C GLN A 192 -5.51 6.52 -1.52
N GLU A 193 -4.36 6.56 -0.83
CA GLU A 193 -3.05 6.44 -1.48
C GLU A 193 -2.95 5.12 -2.26
N TRP A 194 -3.32 4.00 -1.64
CA TRP A 194 -3.32 2.70 -2.29
C TRP A 194 -4.33 2.65 -3.46
N MET A 195 -5.50 3.25 -3.31
CA MET A 195 -6.50 3.30 -4.38
C MET A 195 -5.97 4.06 -5.61
N PHE A 196 -5.26 5.17 -5.41
CA PHE A 196 -4.63 5.90 -6.52
C PHE A 196 -3.45 5.15 -7.13
N ARG A 197 -2.54 4.64 -6.29
CA ARG A 197 -1.28 4.06 -6.73
C ARG A 197 -1.43 2.67 -7.34
N HIS A 198 -2.26 1.86 -6.74
CA HIS A 198 -2.40 0.44 -7.13
C HIS A 198 -3.73 0.16 -7.81
N VAL A 199 -4.87 0.53 -7.20
CA VAL A 199 -6.17 0.23 -7.82
C VAL A 199 -6.31 0.93 -9.15
N ALA A 200 -6.19 2.24 -9.19
CA ALA A 200 -6.22 3.01 -10.44
C ALA A 200 -4.89 2.94 -11.20
N GLY A 201 -3.76 2.95 -10.48
CA GLY A 201 -2.44 2.77 -11.05
C GLY A 201 -1.71 4.06 -11.41
N ILE A 202 -2.03 5.21 -10.83
CA ILE A 202 -1.27 6.46 -11.05
C ILE A 202 -0.20 6.60 -9.97
N ASN A 203 1.08 6.54 -10.36
CA ASN A 203 2.21 6.68 -9.46
C ASN A 203 3.09 7.87 -9.84
N THR A 204 3.38 8.73 -8.86
CA THR A 204 4.48 9.69 -8.99
C THR A 204 5.79 8.97 -8.76
N MET A 205 6.84 9.37 -9.47
CA MET A 205 8.15 8.71 -9.42
C MET A 205 9.15 9.57 -8.64
N GLU A 206 9.84 8.97 -7.67
CA GLU A 206 10.89 9.66 -6.89
C GLU A 206 12.05 10.15 -7.79
N SER A 207 12.34 9.39 -8.85
CA SER A 207 13.35 9.76 -9.87
C SER A 207 12.96 10.94 -10.76
N HIS A 208 11.64 11.25 -10.84
CA HIS A 208 11.08 12.33 -11.67
C HIS A 208 10.13 13.19 -10.84
N PRO A 209 10.64 13.98 -9.88
CA PRO A 209 9.81 14.81 -9.01
C PRO A 209 9.08 15.88 -9.82
N GLY A 210 7.88 16.27 -9.36
CA GLY A 210 7.06 17.29 -10.00
C GLY A 210 6.07 16.77 -11.04
N ALA A 211 5.93 15.43 -11.15
CA ALA A 211 4.95 14.75 -11.99
C ALA A 211 4.98 15.17 -13.48
N ARG A 212 6.16 15.44 -14.03
CA ARG A 212 6.35 15.52 -15.48
C ARG A 212 6.43 14.14 -16.12
N THR A 213 6.81 13.16 -15.36
CA THR A 213 6.71 11.74 -15.71
C THR A 213 5.99 11.03 -14.59
N VAL A 214 4.94 10.27 -14.91
CA VAL A 214 4.22 9.39 -13.98
C VAL A 214 4.35 7.94 -14.43
N GLN A 215 4.02 7.00 -13.55
CA GLN A 215 3.87 5.61 -13.95
C GLN A 215 2.39 5.22 -13.88
N PHE A 216 1.90 4.60 -14.96
CA PHE A 216 0.61 3.91 -14.98
C PHE A 216 0.85 2.41 -14.73
N ALA A 217 0.40 1.91 -13.59
CA ALA A 217 0.61 0.52 -13.17
C ALA A 217 -0.62 -0.01 -12.39
N PRO A 218 -1.77 -0.19 -13.03
CA PRO A 218 -2.98 -0.61 -12.34
C PRO A 218 -2.91 -2.07 -11.88
N THR A 219 -3.55 -2.35 -10.76
CA THR A 219 -3.77 -3.71 -10.25
C THR A 219 -5.24 -4.06 -10.43
N LEU A 220 -5.52 -5.03 -11.29
CA LEU A 220 -6.90 -5.39 -11.65
C LEU A 220 -7.54 -6.25 -10.56
N ASN A 221 -8.86 -6.11 -10.39
CA ASN A 221 -9.66 -6.97 -9.54
C ASN A 221 -11.05 -7.19 -10.14
N TRP A 222 -11.48 -8.46 -10.18
CA TRP A 222 -12.75 -8.81 -10.81
C TRP A 222 -13.98 -8.34 -10.04
N ASP A 223 -13.92 -8.28 -8.71
CA ASP A 223 -15.08 -7.86 -7.90
C ASP A 223 -15.32 -6.36 -8.02
N LEU A 224 -14.25 -5.58 -8.25
CA LEU A 224 -14.35 -4.15 -8.55
C LEU A 224 -14.75 -3.86 -10.01
N ARG A 225 -14.28 -4.66 -10.96
CA ARG A 225 -14.49 -4.61 -12.41
C ARG A 225 -13.92 -3.42 -13.14
N TYR A 226 -13.90 -2.24 -12.55
CA TYR A 226 -13.28 -1.06 -13.14
C TYR A 226 -12.75 -0.12 -12.07
N ALA A 227 -11.79 0.70 -12.44
CA ALA A 227 -11.41 1.89 -11.68
C ALA A 227 -11.05 3.03 -12.63
N GLU A 228 -11.30 4.24 -12.19
CA GLU A 228 -10.93 5.47 -12.88
C GLU A 228 -10.32 6.45 -11.91
N ALA A 229 -9.23 7.09 -12.29
CA ALA A 229 -8.65 8.19 -11.52
C ALA A 229 -8.12 9.29 -12.45
N LYS A 230 -8.16 10.51 -11.92
CA LYS A 230 -7.57 11.71 -12.54
C LYS A 230 -6.63 12.35 -11.54
N TYR A 231 -5.47 12.73 -12.00
CA TYR A 231 -4.47 13.42 -11.20
C TYR A 231 -4.16 14.78 -11.83
N ASP A 232 -4.69 15.83 -11.22
CA ASP A 232 -4.43 17.21 -11.63
C ASP A 232 -3.11 17.66 -11.02
N SER A 233 -2.03 17.49 -11.78
CA SER A 233 -0.68 17.87 -11.37
C SER A 233 -0.36 19.30 -11.80
N ALA A 234 0.72 19.87 -11.23
CA ALA A 234 1.24 21.16 -11.68
C ALA A 234 1.64 21.17 -13.17
N SER A 235 1.88 20.00 -13.76
CA SER A 235 2.27 19.85 -15.18
C SER A 235 1.10 19.51 -16.09
N GLY A 236 -0.08 19.24 -15.55
CA GLY A 236 -1.30 18.93 -16.31
C GLY A 236 -2.05 17.71 -15.75
N MET A 237 -3.18 17.43 -16.40
CA MET A 237 -4.10 16.36 -15.97
C MET A 237 -3.69 15.03 -16.58
N TYR A 238 -3.35 14.06 -15.70
CA TYR A 238 -3.25 12.65 -16.06
C TYR A 238 -4.56 11.95 -15.77
N SER A 239 -4.95 11.00 -16.61
CA SER A 239 -6.06 10.11 -16.29
C SER A 239 -5.73 8.67 -16.65
N ILE A 240 -6.34 7.75 -15.93
CA ILE A 240 -6.36 6.32 -16.24
C ILE A 240 -7.74 5.75 -15.91
N ARG A 241 -8.22 4.88 -16.78
CA ARG A 241 -9.37 4.02 -16.53
C ARG A 241 -9.04 2.62 -17.00
N TRP A 242 -9.34 1.62 -16.20
CA TRP A 242 -9.38 0.24 -16.65
C TRP A 242 -10.77 -0.36 -16.41
N GLU A 243 -11.17 -1.27 -17.28
CA GLU A 243 -12.45 -1.96 -17.21
C GLU A 243 -12.32 -3.39 -17.70
N LEU A 244 -12.84 -4.34 -16.93
CA LEU A 244 -12.91 -5.75 -17.26
C LEU A 244 -14.26 -6.03 -17.93
N SER A 245 -14.27 -6.39 -19.21
CA SER A 245 -15.47 -6.83 -19.90
C SER A 245 -15.92 -8.23 -19.47
N ASP A 246 -14.94 -9.08 -19.18
CA ASP A 246 -15.06 -10.41 -18.59
C ASP A 246 -13.78 -10.77 -17.81
N LYS A 247 -13.64 -12.03 -17.36
CA LYS A 247 -12.44 -12.46 -16.60
C LYS A 247 -11.18 -12.62 -17.45
N GLU A 248 -11.27 -12.44 -18.75
CA GLU A 248 -10.18 -12.67 -19.68
C GLU A 248 -9.77 -11.41 -20.45
N HIS A 249 -10.58 -10.35 -20.45
CA HIS A 249 -10.31 -9.17 -21.25
C HIS A 249 -10.39 -7.88 -20.43
N VAL A 250 -9.44 -7.00 -20.69
CA VAL A 250 -9.36 -5.66 -20.09
C VAL A 250 -9.22 -4.60 -21.18
N THR A 251 -9.86 -3.46 -20.98
CA THR A 251 -9.59 -2.22 -21.70
C THR A 251 -8.97 -1.21 -20.73
N ILE A 252 -7.86 -0.61 -21.13
CA ILE A 252 -7.18 0.43 -20.36
C ILE A 252 -7.09 1.68 -21.22
N THR A 253 -7.60 2.79 -20.68
CA THR A 253 -7.52 4.12 -21.28
C THR A 253 -6.61 5.00 -20.44
N MET A 254 -5.68 5.72 -21.07
CA MET A 254 -4.71 6.57 -20.40
C MET A 254 -4.58 7.91 -21.15
N ASP A 255 -4.52 9.01 -20.38
CA ASP A 255 -4.26 10.34 -20.91
C ASP A 255 -2.97 10.89 -20.29
N VAL A 256 -2.06 11.34 -21.15
CA VAL A 256 -0.81 12.00 -20.78
C VAL A 256 -0.88 13.47 -21.23
N PRO A 257 -0.73 14.45 -20.31
CA PRO A 257 -0.86 15.86 -20.66
C PRO A 257 0.30 16.35 -21.54
N PHE A 258 0.10 17.48 -22.19
CA PHE A 258 1.11 18.12 -23.03
C PHE A 258 2.41 18.40 -22.26
N ASP A 259 3.56 18.20 -22.92
CA ASP A 259 4.92 18.38 -22.35
C ASP A 259 5.23 17.46 -21.15
N CYS A 260 4.54 16.33 -21.07
CA CYS A 260 4.72 15.30 -20.05
C CYS A 260 4.90 13.93 -20.69
N THR A 261 5.33 12.95 -19.90
CA THR A 261 5.45 11.55 -20.31
C THR A 261 4.85 10.62 -19.27
N ALA A 262 4.65 9.35 -19.64
CA ALA A 262 4.30 8.32 -18.66
C ALA A 262 4.99 7.00 -19.00
N GLU A 263 5.26 6.19 -17.97
CA GLU A 263 5.66 4.79 -18.12
C GLU A 263 4.44 3.90 -17.85
N ALA A 264 3.96 3.15 -18.82
CA ALA A 264 2.86 2.22 -18.61
C ALA A 264 3.39 0.80 -18.35
N VAL A 265 2.97 0.21 -17.23
CA VAL A 265 3.20 -1.19 -16.87
C VAL A 265 1.85 -1.91 -16.92
N LEU A 266 1.61 -2.62 -18.01
CA LEU A 266 0.33 -3.28 -18.21
C LEU A 266 0.26 -4.60 -17.42
N PRO A 267 -0.82 -4.84 -16.67
CA PRO A 267 -0.97 -6.07 -15.91
C PRO A 267 -1.31 -7.26 -16.82
N MET A 268 -0.64 -8.38 -16.62
CA MET A 268 -1.02 -9.71 -17.15
C MET A 268 -1.30 -9.77 -18.67
N VAL A 269 -0.56 -9.06 -19.50
CA VAL A 269 -0.71 -9.14 -20.96
C VAL A 269 -0.43 -10.57 -21.45
N ALA A 270 -1.37 -11.21 -22.15
CA ALA A 270 -1.14 -12.52 -22.76
C ALA A 270 -0.07 -12.41 -23.84
N LYS A 271 0.73 -13.48 -24.02
CA LYS A 271 1.84 -13.48 -25.00
C LYS A 271 1.38 -13.20 -26.42
N SER A 272 0.18 -13.68 -26.78
CA SER A 272 -0.46 -13.47 -28.08
C SER A 272 -0.82 -12.01 -28.35
N GLU A 273 -0.98 -11.20 -27.31
CA GLU A 273 -1.45 -9.81 -27.40
C GLU A 273 -0.30 -8.78 -27.48
N LYS A 274 0.94 -9.21 -27.19
CA LYS A 274 2.08 -8.29 -27.08
C LYS A 274 2.33 -7.44 -28.33
N GLU A 275 2.15 -8.03 -29.53
CA GLU A 275 2.32 -7.30 -30.79
C GLU A 275 1.21 -6.25 -30.97
N ALA A 276 -0.06 -6.62 -30.72
CA ALA A 276 -1.18 -5.70 -30.83
C ALA A 276 -1.09 -4.55 -29.80
N VAL A 277 -0.66 -4.84 -28.57
CA VAL A 277 -0.40 -3.82 -27.55
C VAL A 277 0.73 -2.88 -27.99
N ALA A 278 1.80 -3.42 -28.58
CA ALA A 278 2.94 -2.62 -29.03
C ALA A 278 2.60 -1.72 -30.25
N GLU A 279 1.63 -2.13 -31.09
CA GLU A 279 1.11 -1.27 -32.16
C GLU A 279 0.46 0.02 -31.63
N VAL A 280 -0.15 -0.04 -30.43
CA VAL A 280 -0.81 1.13 -29.80
C VAL A 280 0.15 1.92 -28.94
N LEU A 281 0.94 1.26 -28.10
CA LEU A 281 1.75 1.91 -27.05
C LEU A 281 3.24 2.10 -27.43
N GLY A 282 3.68 1.55 -28.56
CA GLY A 282 5.09 1.51 -28.94
C GLY A 282 5.80 0.28 -28.39
N SER A 283 7.13 0.27 -28.51
CA SER A 283 7.96 -0.87 -28.11
C SER A 283 8.04 -1.02 -26.59
N GLU A 284 7.88 -2.24 -26.09
CA GLU A 284 8.12 -2.57 -24.69
C GLU A 284 9.63 -2.59 -24.40
N GLU A 285 10.05 -1.83 -23.39
CA GLU A 285 11.40 -1.86 -22.87
C GLU A 285 11.39 -2.23 -21.37
N ASN A 286 11.99 -3.33 -21.00
CA ASN A 286 12.06 -3.82 -19.60
C ASN A 286 10.69 -3.93 -18.91
N GLY A 287 9.64 -4.36 -19.63
CA GLY A 287 8.28 -4.49 -19.09
C GLY A 287 7.50 -3.18 -19.03
N ARG A 288 7.95 -2.12 -19.71
CA ARG A 288 7.35 -0.79 -19.70
C ARG A 288 7.17 -0.26 -21.11
N TYR A 289 6.13 0.54 -21.30
CA TYR A 289 5.89 1.33 -22.51
C TYR A 289 6.07 2.80 -22.16
N LEU A 290 6.91 3.52 -22.91
CA LEU A 290 7.06 4.96 -22.74
C LEU A 290 5.98 5.68 -23.57
N LEU A 291 5.14 6.45 -22.91
CA LEU A 291 4.04 7.19 -23.51
C LEU A 291 4.39 8.67 -23.59
N GLU A 292 4.30 9.20 -24.80
CA GLU A 292 4.36 10.64 -25.10
C GLU A 292 3.01 11.31 -24.78
N PRO A 293 2.91 12.67 -24.84
CA PRO A 293 1.62 13.35 -24.66
C PRO A 293 0.56 12.82 -25.63
N GLY A 294 -0.60 12.43 -25.10
CA GLY A 294 -1.67 11.90 -25.94
C GLY A 294 -2.71 11.09 -25.18
N HIS A 295 -3.63 10.56 -25.97
CA HIS A 295 -4.67 9.64 -25.52
C HIS A 295 -4.39 8.24 -26.04
N TYR A 296 -4.43 7.25 -25.16
CA TYR A 296 -4.15 5.85 -25.45
C TYR A 296 -5.31 4.99 -24.98
N GLU A 297 -5.81 4.11 -25.85
CA GLU A 297 -6.76 3.07 -25.49
C GLU A 297 -6.24 1.73 -26.00
N VAL A 298 -6.08 0.79 -25.08
CA VAL A 298 -5.60 -0.56 -25.39
C VAL A 298 -6.51 -1.60 -24.77
N SER A 299 -6.92 -2.57 -25.59
CA SER A 299 -7.70 -3.73 -25.16
C SER A 299 -6.92 -5.01 -25.45
N TYR A 300 -6.86 -5.91 -24.48
CA TYR A 300 -6.10 -7.15 -24.64
C TYR A 300 -6.66 -8.27 -23.77
N GLN A 301 -6.32 -9.51 -24.14
CA GLN A 301 -6.60 -10.69 -23.35
C GLN A 301 -5.56 -10.82 -22.21
N LEU A 302 -6.07 -11.10 -21.02
CA LEU A 302 -5.26 -11.36 -19.84
C LEU A 302 -4.63 -12.75 -19.89
N SER A 303 -3.38 -12.88 -19.48
CA SER A 303 -2.80 -14.17 -19.13
C SER A 303 -3.49 -14.72 -17.86
N ASP A 304 -3.64 -16.05 -17.79
CA ASP A 304 -4.49 -16.75 -16.82
C ASP A 304 -4.31 -16.26 -15.36
N TRP A 305 -5.39 -15.85 -14.72
CA TRP A 305 -5.43 -15.42 -13.32
C TRP A 305 -5.01 -16.52 -12.34
N LYS A 306 -5.16 -17.79 -12.76
CA LYS A 306 -4.98 -18.97 -11.90
C LYS A 306 -3.53 -19.33 -11.61
N GLU A 307 -2.58 -18.87 -12.41
CA GLU A 307 -1.17 -19.23 -12.22
C GLU A 307 -0.44 -18.42 -11.14
N LYS A 308 -1.00 -17.28 -10.65
CA LYS A 308 -0.36 -16.42 -9.64
C LYS A 308 -0.93 -16.53 -8.23
N THR A 309 -2.09 -17.14 -8.04
CA THR A 309 -2.74 -17.31 -6.73
C THR A 309 -2.29 -18.54 -5.95
N ALA A 310 -1.52 -19.42 -6.55
CA ALA A 310 -0.97 -20.60 -5.88
C ALA A 310 0.40 -20.30 -5.27
N VAL A 311 0.45 -19.51 -4.21
CA VAL A 311 1.49 -19.72 -3.18
C VAL A 311 1.02 -20.95 -2.43
N CYS A 312 1.47 -22.12 -2.88
CA CYS A 312 1.24 -23.38 -2.18
C CYS A 312 1.72 -23.22 -0.73
N VAL A 313 0.76 -23.29 0.18
CA VAL A 313 1.02 -23.60 1.57
C VAL A 313 1.17 -25.11 1.61
N GLU A 314 2.42 -25.62 1.60
CA GLU A 314 2.78 -26.91 2.14
C GLU A 314 3.46 -26.75 3.49
#